data_df9c6dadb5fe9da93582aa91c79656f7
#
_entry.id   df9c6dadb5fe9da93582aa91c79656f7
#
_cell.length_a   1.000
_cell.length_b   1.000
_cell.length_c   1.000
_cell.angle_alpha   90.00
_cell.angle_beta   90.00
_cell.angle_gamma   90.00
#
_symmetry.space_group_name_H-M   'P 1'
#
loop_
_entity.id
_entity.type
_entity.pdbx_description
1 polymer ?
#
loop_
_entity_poly.entity_id
_entity_poly.type
_entity_poly.pdbx_seq_one_letter_code
_entity_poly.pdbx_strand_id
1 'polypeptide(L)'
;GYSPDEMEALFCSAEFENMLTGKLDDKYYYFFKKQETNSAWVQLKFDLDSAVFSPYLSLNIVTPYQMDFTFLELFSKSDYISKNNFDSLFIPFRCVATDVTHGKELVLDSGSLKDAIRASMTFPIYFNPIRINGNLMYDGGIFNNFPSDVLCRDFDVDYIIGVSVAKPQEEPTEDNLITTLTNMIVEKEQDKLFCKEGI
;
A
#
# COMPACT_ATOMS: atom_id res chain seq x y z
N GLY A 1 -12.45 -15.73 8.33
CA GLY A 1 -12.50 -14.75 7.22
C GLY A 1 -13.84 -14.05 7.20
N TYR A 2 -13.90 -12.95 6.49
CA TYR A 2 -15.14 -12.21 6.25
C TYR A 2 -15.93 -12.86 5.12
N SER A 3 -17.25 -12.89 5.22
CA SER A 3 -18.12 -13.22 4.09
C SER A 3 -18.11 -12.10 3.05
N PRO A 4 -18.54 -12.34 1.80
CA PRO A 4 -18.65 -11.30 0.78
C PRO A 4 -19.50 -10.10 1.24
N ASP A 5 -20.62 -10.35 1.90
CA ASP A 5 -21.52 -9.29 2.39
C ASP A 5 -20.86 -8.45 3.50
N GLU A 6 -20.09 -9.08 4.39
CA GLU A 6 -19.31 -8.37 5.43
C GLU A 6 -18.19 -7.53 4.81
N MET A 7 -17.55 -8.03 3.73
CA MET A 7 -16.54 -7.26 2.99
C MET A 7 -17.17 -6.07 2.29
N GLU A 8 -18.30 -6.24 1.62
CA GLU A 8 -19.02 -5.13 0.98
C GLU A 8 -19.42 -4.06 2.00
N ALA A 9 -19.99 -4.49 3.15
CA ALA A 9 -20.35 -3.57 4.22
C ALA A 9 -19.13 -2.79 4.76
N LEU A 10 -17.98 -3.46 4.91
CA LEU A 10 -16.75 -2.83 5.35
C LEU A 10 -16.27 -1.79 4.33
N PHE A 11 -16.17 -2.15 3.06
CA PHE A 11 -15.67 -1.24 2.02
C PHE A 11 -16.59 -0.05 1.75
N CYS A 12 -17.89 -0.19 2.00
CA CYS A 12 -18.86 0.89 1.87
C CYS A 12 -19.05 1.69 3.17
N SER A 13 -18.28 1.41 4.22
CA SER A 13 -18.40 2.10 5.51
C SER A 13 -17.69 3.45 5.54
N ALA A 14 -18.18 4.36 6.37
CA ALA A 14 -17.51 5.65 6.62
C ALA A 14 -16.14 5.46 7.29
N GLU A 15 -15.96 4.41 8.07
CA GLU A 15 -14.68 4.06 8.68
C GLU A 15 -13.64 3.73 7.62
N PHE A 16 -14.02 2.98 6.57
CA PHE A 16 -13.13 2.66 5.47
C PHE A 16 -12.77 3.90 4.66
N GLU A 17 -13.73 4.78 4.38
CA GLU A 17 -13.48 6.07 3.72
C GLU A 17 -12.51 6.94 4.55
N ASN A 18 -12.73 7.04 5.86
CA ASN A 18 -11.84 7.77 6.77
C ASN A 18 -10.42 7.17 6.80
N MET A 19 -10.30 5.84 6.74
CA MET A 19 -9.03 5.15 6.64
C MET A 19 -8.26 5.56 5.37
N LEU A 20 -8.92 5.59 4.22
CA LEU A 20 -8.30 5.94 2.94
C LEU A 20 -7.94 7.42 2.84
N THR A 21 -8.75 8.29 3.43
CA THR A 21 -8.54 9.75 3.39
C THR A 21 -7.64 10.25 4.52
N GLY A 22 -7.32 9.39 5.50
CA GLY A 22 -6.57 9.77 6.70
C GLY A 22 -7.34 10.68 7.66
N LYS A 23 -8.66 10.80 7.49
CA LYS A 23 -9.52 11.59 8.35
C LYS A 23 -9.72 10.87 9.68
N LEU A 24 -9.28 11.48 10.76
CA LEU A 24 -9.53 10.97 12.11
C LEU A 24 -10.97 11.27 12.52
N ASP A 25 -11.63 10.30 13.14
CA ASP A 25 -12.93 10.50 13.80
C ASP A 25 -12.75 11.48 14.96
N ASP A 26 -13.72 12.39 15.14
CA ASP A 26 -13.71 13.44 16.17
C ASP A 26 -13.51 12.87 17.59
N LYS A 27 -13.92 11.64 17.85
CA LYS A 27 -13.72 10.95 19.13
C LYS A 27 -12.25 10.73 19.50
N TYR A 28 -11.33 10.74 18.54
CA TYR A 28 -9.89 10.58 18.74
C TYR A 28 -9.14 11.91 18.86
N TYR A 29 -9.81 13.05 18.62
CA TYR A 29 -9.19 14.35 18.83
C TYR A 29 -9.07 14.68 20.31
N TYR A 30 -7.85 14.97 20.73
CA TYR A 30 -7.60 15.43 22.09
C TYR A 30 -8.08 16.89 22.17
N PHE A 31 -9.19 17.13 22.92
CA PHE A 31 -9.85 18.45 23.02
C PHE A 31 -8.95 19.58 23.49
N PHE A 32 -7.81 19.28 24.14
CA PHE A 32 -6.90 20.27 24.70
C PHE A 32 -5.78 20.69 23.75
N LYS A 33 -5.63 20.06 22.59
CA LYS A 33 -4.61 20.40 21.60
C LYS A 33 -5.22 20.32 20.20
N LYS A 34 -6.05 21.31 19.85
CA LYS A 34 -6.36 21.52 18.43
C LYS A 34 -5.05 21.91 17.75
N GLN A 35 -4.45 20.99 17.03
CA GLN A 35 -3.50 21.39 16.00
C GLN A 35 -4.28 22.20 14.98
N GLU A 36 -3.86 23.45 14.77
CA GLU A 36 -4.38 24.21 13.64
C GLU A 36 -4.13 23.40 12.38
N THR A 37 -5.21 23.09 11.68
CA THR A 37 -5.12 22.39 10.38
C THR A 37 -4.37 23.32 9.43
N ASN A 38 -3.11 23.02 9.21
CA ASN A 38 -2.33 23.75 8.24
C ASN A 38 -2.75 23.26 6.85
N SER A 39 -3.40 24.13 6.09
CA SER A 39 -3.86 23.85 4.72
C SER A 39 -2.71 23.80 3.70
N ALA A 40 -1.47 23.88 4.15
CA ALA A 40 -0.32 23.84 3.26
C ALA A 40 -0.09 22.41 2.72
N TRP A 41 -0.19 22.25 1.43
CA TRP A 41 0.10 21.00 0.70
C TRP A 41 1.59 20.64 0.73
N VAL A 42 2.44 21.66 0.97
CA VAL A 42 3.89 21.51 1.05
C VAL A 42 4.37 22.23 2.29
N GLN A 43 4.98 21.51 3.22
CA GLN A 43 5.65 22.09 4.38
C GLN A 43 7.17 22.03 4.17
N LEU A 44 7.79 23.18 4.01
CA LEU A 44 9.24 23.31 4.00
C LEU A 44 9.70 23.65 5.43
N LYS A 45 10.38 22.72 6.08
CA LYS A 45 11.04 23.01 7.36
C LYS A 45 12.43 23.58 7.08
N PHE A 46 12.63 24.82 7.47
CA PHE A 46 13.93 25.44 7.47
C PHE A 46 14.55 25.28 8.87
N ASP A 47 15.67 24.61 8.94
CA ASP A 47 16.48 24.57 10.15
C ASP A 47 17.56 25.63 10.00
N LEU A 48 17.44 26.71 10.80
CA LEU A 48 18.35 27.86 10.73
C LEU A 48 19.72 27.57 11.34
N ASP A 49 19.85 26.50 12.15
CA ASP A 49 21.09 26.15 12.84
C ASP A 49 22.01 25.24 12.01
N SER A 50 21.49 24.62 10.97
CA SER A 50 22.29 23.86 10.03
C SER A 50 22.24 24.55 8.67
N ALA A 51 23.36 25.07 8.19
CA ALA A 51 23.52 25.63 6.85
C ALA A 51 23.31 24.63 5.71
N VAL A 52 22.60 23.54 5.98
CA VAL A 52 22.21 22.49 5.04
C VAL A 52 20.75 22.67 4.71
N PHE A 53 20.46 23.16 3.52
CA PHE A 53 19.16 23.10 2.90
C PHE A 53 18.79 21.62 2.71
N SER A 54 18.06 21.03 3.65
CA SER A 54 17.47 19.72 3.49
C SER A 54 16.02 19.90 3.03
N PRO A 55 15.73 19.75 1.75
CA PRO A 55 14.35 19.78 1.26
C PRO A 55 13.67 18.47 1.68
N TYR A 56 13.21 18.38 2.93
CA TYR A 56 12.20 17.39 3.28
C TYR A 56 10.90 17.82 2.61
N LEU A 57 10.79 17.51 1.32
CA LEU A 57 9.53 17.56 0.62
C LEU A 57 8.71 16.36 1.12
N SER A 58 8.01 16.55 2.24
CA SER A 58 7.06 15.54 2.73
C SER A 58 5.81 15.62 1.87
N LEU A 59 5.84 14.93 0.74
CA LEU A 59 4.70 14.83 -0.20
C LEU A 59 3.62 13.84 0.29
N ASN A 60 3.62 13.48 1.57
CA ASN A 60 2.65 12.54 2.12
C ASN A 60 1.31 13.24 2.30
N ILE A 61 0.40 13.00 1.37
CA ILE A 61 -0.92 13.63 1.33
C ILE A 61 -1.84 13.05 2.42
N VAL A 62 -1.68 11.75 2.73
CA VAL A 62 -2.55 11.02 3.65
C VAL A 62 -1.78 10.59 4.89
N THR A 63 -2.32 10.91 6.07
CA THR A 63 -1.80 10.41 7.35
C THR A 63 -2.16 8.93 7.52
N PRO A 64 -1.19 8.05 7.75
CA PRO A 64 -1.44 6.60 7.76
C PRO A 64 -2.05 6.07 9.06
N TYR A 65 -2.16 6.88 10.10
CA TYR A 65 -2.54 6.39 11.44
C TYR A 65 -3.86 5.64 11.47
N GLN A 66 -4.90 6.16 10.80
CA GLN A 66 -6.21 5.51 10.78
C GLN A 66 -6.13 4.15 10.06
N MET A 67 -5.41 4.08 8.96
CA MET A 67 -5.19 2.84 8.21
C MET A 67 -4.41 1.81 9.05
N ASP A 68 -3.34 2.24 9.70
CA ASP A 68 -2.50 1.36 10.53
C ASP A 68 -3.29 0.77 11.70
N PHE A 69 -4.18 1.56 12.33
CA PHE A 69 -5.08 1.08 13.37
C PHE A 69 -6.11 0.10 12.85
N THR A 70 -6.79 0.43 11.76
CA THR A 70 -7.79 -0.46 11.15
C THR A 70 -7.18 -1.79 10.74
N PHE A 71 -5.99 -1.77 10.14
CA PHE A 71 -5.29 -3.01 9.77
C PHE A 71 -4.84 -3.82 10.99
N LEU A 72 -4.45 -3.15 12.08
CA LEU A 72 -4.15 -3.84 13.33
C LEU A 72 -5.39 -4.57 13.86
N GLU A 73 -6.56 -3.95 13.87
CA GLU A 73 -7.80 -4.57 14.31
C GLU A 73 -8.22 -5.73 13.40
N LEU A 74 -8.15 -5.53 12.09
CA LEU A 74 -8.60 -6.53 11.11
C LEU A 74 -7.70 -7.78 11.08
N PHE A 75 -6.37 -7.61 11.19
CA PHE A 75 -5.43 -8.67 10.88
C PHE A 75 -4.71 -9.30 12.08
N SER A 76 -4.73 -8.68 13.28
CA SER A 76 -4.02 -9.22 14.46
C SER A 76 -4.44 -10.64 14.84
N LYS A 77 -5.73 -10.97 14.71
CA LYS A 77 -6.22 -12.32 14.97
C LYS A 77 -5.68 -13.32 13.95
N SER A 78 -5.60 -12.93 12.69
CA SER A 78 -5.07 -13.76 11.61
C SER A 78 -3.57 -13.99 11.78
N ASP A 79 -2.81 -12.97 12.13
CA ASP A 79 -1.38 -13.07 12.44
C ASP A 79 -1.11 -14.04 13.58
N TYR A 80 -1.89 -13.94 14.65
CA TYR A 80 -1.76 -14.83 15.81
C TYR A 80 -2.06 -16.30 15.45
N ILE A 81 -3.14 -16.56 14.72
CA ILE A 81 -3.57 -17.92 14.37
C ILE A 81 -2.59 -18.54 13.35
N SER A 82 -2.16 -17.80 12.34
CA SER A 82 -1.24 -18.27 11.30
C SER A 82 0.22 -18.34 11.77
N LYS A 83 0.52 -17.82 12.97
CA LYS A 83 1.90 -17.67 13.47
C LYS A 83 2.80 -16.92 12.48
N ASN A 84 2.24 -15.88 11.87
CA ASN A 84 2.91 -15.05 10.87
C ASN A 84 3.38 -15.83 9.60
N ASN A 85 2.78 -16.96 9.30
CA ASN A 85 3.02 -17.71 8.08
C ASN A 85 1.76 -17.62 7.19
N PHE A 86 1.88 -17.01 6.02
CA PHE A 86 0.74 -16.75 5.15
C PHE A 86 0.21 -18.00 4.46
N ASP A 87 1.00 -19.09 4.39
CA ASP A 87 0.51 -20.39 3.94
C ASP A 87 -0.42 -21.06 4.95
N SER A 88 -0.36 -20.65 6.22
CA SER A 88 -1.22 -21.14 7.30
C SER A 88 -2.52 -20.35 7.45
N LEU A 89 -2.75 -19.34 6.63
CA LEU A 89 -4.04 -18.65 6.55
C LEU A 89 -5.10 -19.57 5.96
N PHE A 90 -6.38 -19.27 6.22
CA PHE A 90 -7.50 -20.04 5.65
C PHE A 90 -7.44 -20.14 4.13
N ILE A 91 -6.98 -19.09 3.47
CA ILE A 91 -6.59 -19.06 2.07
C ILE A 91 -5.12 -18.64 2.05
N PRO A 92 -4.19 -19.49 1.56
CA PRO A 92 -2.79 -19.10 1.41
C PRO A 92 -2.66 -17.79 0.64
N PHE A 93 -1.76 -16.93 1.08
CA PHE A 93 -1.70 -15.54 0.61
C PHE A 93 -0.28 -15.13 0.23
N ARG A 94 -0.17 -14.31 -0.80
CA ARG A 94 1.06 -13.59 -1.16
C ARG A 94 0.73 -12.11 -1.33
N CYS A 95 1.70 -11.30 -0.99
CA CYS A 95 1.63 -9.85 -1.10
C CYS A 95 2.92 -9.34 -1.74
N VAL A 96 2.80 -8.46 -2.72
CA VAL A 96 3.97 -7.90 -3.40
C VAL A 96 4.21 -6.49 -2.90
N ALA A 97 5.47 -6.20 -2.59
CA ALA A 97 5.94 -4.87 -2.23
C ALA A 97 7.23 -4.53 -2.99
N THR A 98 7.60 -3.28 -3.01
CA THR A 98 8.86 -2.80 -3.57
C THR A 98 9.83 -2.45 -2.46
N ASP A 99 10.96 -3.16 -2.41
CA ASP A 99 12.10 -2.79 -1.57
C ASP A 99 12.91 -1.70 -2.29
N VAL A 100 12.65 -0.44 -1.95
CA VAL A 100 13.37 0.69 -2.56
C VAL A 100 14.79 0.85 -2.02
N THR A 101 15.11 0.22 -0.90
CA THR A 101 16.49 0.21 -0.37
C THR A 101 17.42 -0.56 -1.31
N HIS A 102 16.92 -1.64 -1.92
CA HIS A 102 17.67 -2.49 -2.83
C HIS A 102 17.20 -2.41 -4.29
N GLY A 103 16.13 -1.66 -4.59
CA GLY A 103 15.60 -1.49 -5.94
C GLY A 103 15.06 -2.79 -6.54
N LYS A 104 14.28 -3.56 -5.79
CA LYS A 104 13.76 -4.86 -6.23
C LYS A 104 12.35 -5.15 -5.74
N GLU A 105 11.67 -6.04 -6.45
CA GLU A 105 10.45 -6.67 -5.99
C GLU A 105 10.71 -7.51 -4.73
N LEU A 106 9.76 -7.49 -3.82
CA LEU A 106 9.73 -8.36 -2.64
C LEU A 106 8.36 -9.02 -2.53
N VAL A 107 8.33 -10.34 -2.64
CA VAL A 107 7.15 -11.13 -2.36
C VAL A 107 7.14 -11.53 -0.90
N LEU A 108 6.08 -11.16 -0.21
CA LEU A 108 5.88 -11.40 1.21
C LEU A 108 4.97 -12.62 1.40
N ASP A 109 5.49 -13.65 2.05
CA ASP A 109 4.85 -14.92 2.36
C ASP A 109 4.70 -15.15 3.87
N SER A 110 5.28 -14.26 4.65
CA SER A 110 5.38 -14.38 6.11
C SER A 110 5.60 -13.02 6.77
N GLY A 111 5.49 -12.99 8.10
CA GLY A 111 5.63 -11.80 8.91
C GLY A 111 4.28 -11.23 9.35
N SER A 112 4.22 -9.95 9.68
CA SER A 112 2.97 -9.27 10.01
C SER A 112 2.13 -9.05 8.76
N LEU A 113 0.94 -9.64 8.71
CA LEU A 113 0.00 -9.48 7.59
C LEU A 113 -0.42 -8.01 7.43
N LYS A 114 -0.60 -7.31 8.55
CA LYS A 114 -0.85 -5.88 8.58
C LYS A 114 0.25 -5.10 7.85
N ASP A 115 1.51 -5.38 8.15
CA ASP A 115 2.63 -4.65 7.57
C ASP A 115 2.84 -5.04 6.10
N ALA A 116 2.61 -6.30 5.73
CA ALA A 116 2.68 -6.77 4.35
C ALA A 116 1.64 -6.07 3.46
N ILE A 117 0.37 -6.04 3.89
CA ILE A 117 -0.71 -5.36 3.17
C ILE A 117 -0.44 -3.85 3.13
N ARG A 118 -0.01 -3.26 4.25
CA ARG A 118 0.33 -1.86 4.30
C ARG A 118 1.45 -1.48 3.34
N ALA A 119 2.50 -2.31 3.23
CA ALA A 119 3.57 -2.12 2.25
C ALA A 119 3.04 -2.13 0.82
N SER A 120 2.26 -3.15 0.48
CA SER A 120 1.68 -3.33 -0.85
C SER A 120 0.71 -2.23 -1.29
N MET A 121 0.18 -1.46 -0.34
CA MET A 121 -0.73 -0.32 -0.60
C MET A 121 -0.03 1.03 -0.49
N THR A 122 1.25 1.06 -0.18
CA THR A 122 1.99 2.31 0.03
C THR A 122 2.36 2.94 -1.31
N PHE A 123 1.38 3.58 -1.94
CA PHE A 123 1.63 4.30 -3.17
C PHE A 123 2.52 5.53 -2.91
N PRO A 124 3.61 5.70 -3.67
CA PRO A 124 4.48 6.87 -3.54
C PRO A 124 3.69 8.18 -3.66
N ILE A 125 4.13 9.22 -2.94
CA ILE A 125 3.50 10.54 -2.88
C ILE A 125 2.28 10.57 -1.94
N TYR A 126 1.41 9.54 -1.95
CA TYR A 126 0.22 9.51 -1.11
C TYR A 126 0.53 9.08 0.32
N PHE A 127 1.35 8.05 0.50
CA PHE A 127 1.64 7.47 1.80
C PHE A 127 3.14 7.47 2.12
N ASN A 128 3.43 7.59 3.42
CA ASN A 128 4.77 7.34 3.93
C ASN A 128 5.15 5.88 3.74
N PRO A 129 6.39 5.59 3.31
CA PRO A 129 6.89 4.23 3.25
C PRO A 129 6.94 3.62 4.65
N ILE A 130 6.76 2.30 4.70
CA ILE A 130 6.97 1.56 5.94
C ILE A 130 8.33 0.84 5.92
N ARG A 131 8.78 0.44 7.10
CA ARG A 131 10.00 -0.36 7.23
C ARG A 131 9.65 -1.80 7.60
N ILE A 132 10.10 -2.73 6.75
CA ILE A 132 10.06 -4.15 7.06
C ILE A 132 11.52 -4.65 7.10
N ASN A 133 11.93 -5.24 8.21
CA ASN A 133 13.29 -5.71 8.43
C ASN A 133 14.38 -4.63 8.17
N GLY A 134 14.08 -3.37 8.48
CA GLY A 134 14.99 -2.25 8.28
C GLY A 134 14.95 -1.60 6.88
N ASN A 135 14.37 -2.27 5.89
CA ASN A 135 14.27 -1.78 4.52
C ASN A 135 13.00 -0.96 4.30
N LEU A 136 13.08 0.05 3.46
CA LEU A 136 11.93 0.88 3.08
C LEU A 136 11.11 0.18 2.00
N MET A 137 9.80 0.08 2.25
CA MET A 137 8.84 -0.57 1.38
C MET A 137 7.82 0.40 0.82
N TYR A 138 7.54 0.24 -0.46
CA TYR A 138 6.46 0.87 -1.21
C TYR A 138 5.59 -0.16 -1.92
N ASP A 139 4.55 0.31 -2.60
CA ASP A 139 3.62 -0.47 -3.40
C ASP A 139 4.35 -1.39 -4.38
N GLY A 140 3.88 -2.63 -4.47
CA GLY A 140 4.43 -3.64 -5.38
C GLY A 140 4.24 -3.30 -6.85
N GLY A 141 3.23 -2.50 -7.17
CA GLY A 141 2.92 -2.07 -8.54
C GLY A 141 4.03 -1.29 -9.24
N ILE A 142 5.08 -0.89 -8.52
CA ILE A 142 6.27 -0.29 -9.12
C ILE A 142 7.04 -1.31 -9.97
N PHE A 143 7.14 -2.57 -9.54
CA PHE A 143 7.86 -3.63 -10.24
C PHE A 143 6.97 -4.75 -10.75
N ASN A 144 5.83 -4.99 -10.10
CA ASN A 144 4.93 -6.09 -10.43
C ASN A 144 3.48 -5.73 -10.10
N ASN A 145 2.83 -5.05 -11.03
CA ASN A 145 1.46 -4.56 -10.85
C ASN A 145 0.39 -5.66 -11.05
N PHE A 146 0.76 -6.79 -11.68
CA PHE A 146 -0.13 -7.93 -11.89
C PHE A 146 0.62 -9.25 -11.64
N PRO A 147 0.79 -9.67 -10.37
CA PRO A 147 1.72 -10.72 -9.97
C PRO A 147 1.21 -12.15 -10.23
N SER A 148 0.77 -12.45 -11.45
CA SER A 148 0.34 -13.80 -11.85
C SER A 148 1.48 -14.82 -11.82
N ASP A 149 2.70 -14.37 -12.09
CA ASP A 149 3.93 -15.16 -12.01
C ASP A 149 4.22 -15.66 -10.59
N VAL A 150 3.88 -14.85 -9.57
CA VAL A 150 4.01 -15.23 -8.15
C VAL A 150 3.11 -16.43 -7.84
N LEU A 151 1.86 -16.40 -8.33
CA LEU A 151 0.93 -17.53 -8.15
C LEU A 151 1.43 -18.78 -8.83
N CYS A 152 1.97 -18.66 -10.05
CA CYS A 152 2.54 -19.77 -10.79
C CYS A 152 3.74 -20.41 -10.09
N ARG A 153 4.59 -19.58 -9.47
CA ARG A 153 5.81 -20.02 -8.81
C ARG A 153 5.55 -20.68 -7.46
N ASP A 154 4.65 -20.06 -6.67
CA ASP A 154 4.49 -20.40 -5.26
C ASP A 154 3.35 -21.38 -5.01
N PHE A 155 2.42 -21.57 -5.97
CA PHE A 155 1.27 -22.43 -5.84
C PHE A 155 1.10 -23.34 -7.06
N ASP A 156 0.68 -24.58 -6.82
CA ASP A 156 0.32 -25.52 -7.90
C ASP A 156 -1.16 -25.28 -8.27
N VAL A 157 -1.40 -24.33 -9.18
CA VAL A 157 -2.74 -23.90 -9.58
C VAL A 157 -3.06 -24.36 -10.99
N ASP A 158 -4.29 -24.85 -11.20
CA ASP A 158 -4.79 -25.20 -12.53
C ASP A 158 -5.32 -23.99 -13.29
N TYR A 159 -5.90 -23.02 -12.57
CA TYR A 159 -6.50 -21.81 -13.14
C TYR A 159 -6.13 -20.59 -12.31
N ILE A 160 -5.93 -19.46 -12.99
CA ILE A 160 -5.75 -18.15 -12.38
C ILE A 160 -6.90 -17.25 -12.82
N ILE A 161 -7.57 -16.62 -11.87
CA ILE A 161 -8.54 -15.57 -12.13
C ILE A 161 -7.86 -14.25 -11.76
N GLY A 162 -7.60 -13.42 -12.75
CA GLY A 162 -7.02 -12.09 -12.56
C GLY A 162 -8.10 -11.01 -12.57
N VAL A 163 -7.98 -10.04 -11.65
CA VAL A 163 -8.83 -8.86 -11.64
C VAL A 163 -7.92 -7.64 -11.71
N SER A 164 -7.99 -6.91 -12.82
CA SER A 164 -7.30 -5.62 -12.98
C SER A 164 -8.29 -4.49 -12.78
N VAL A 165 -7.93 -3.57 -11.89
CA VAL A 165 -8.66 -2.31 -11.65
C VAL A 165 -7.84 -1.10 -12.12
N ALA A 166 -6.72 -1.36 -12.80
CA ALA A 166 -5.88 -0.31 -13.35
C ALA A 166 -6.67 0.49 -14.40
N LYS A 167 -6.65 1.81 -14.27
CA LYS A 167 -7.20 2.68 -15.32
C LYS A 167 -6.23 2.70 -16.51
N PRO A 168 -6.75 2.86 -17.74
CA PRO A 168 -5.89 3.18 -18.86
C PRO A 168 -5.01 4.39 -18.48
N GLN A 169 -3.71 4.29 -18.77
CA GLN A 169 -2.82 5.40 -18.49
C GLN A 169 -3.27 6.61 -19.31
N GLU A 170 -3.56 7.70 -18.63
CA GLU A 170 -3.81 8.98 -19.27
C GLU A 170 -2.50 9.47 -19.91
N GLU A 171 -2.59 10.06 -21.09
CA GLU A 171 -1.42 10.68 -21.69
C GLU A 171 -0.88 11.77 -20.76
N PRO A 172 0.43 11.76 -20.47
CA PRO A 172 1.02 12.77 -19.60
C PRO A 172 0.90 14.15 -20.28
N THR A 173 0.43 15.13 -19.53
CA THR A 173 0.37 16.52 -19.97
C THR A 173 1.34 17.35 -19.14
N GLU A 174 1.83 18.45 -19.73
CA GLU A 174 2.79 19.36 -19.08
C GLU A 174 2.25 19.93 -17.75
N ASP A 175 0.91 20.02 -17.62
CA ASP A 175 0.24 20.60 -16.47
C ASP A 175 -0.04 19.59 -15.34
N ASN A 176 0.11 18.27 -15.59
CA ASN A 176 -0.20 17.23 -14.62
C ASN A 176 1.03 16.42 -14.20
N LEU A 177 1.80 17.03 -13.29
CA LEU A 177 3.01 16.42 -12.76
C LEU A 177 2.76 15.09 -12.04
N ILE A 178 1.62 14.95 -11.33
CA ILE A 178 1.28 13.72 -10.60
C ILE A 178 1.05 12.57 -11.57
N THR A 179 0.27 12.77 -12.63
CA THR A 179 0.04 11.77 -13.66
C THR A 179 1.35 11.37 -14.35
N THR A 180 2.19 12.37 -14.65
CA THR A 180 3.50 12.11 -15.24
C THR A 180 4.38 11.26 -14.35
N LEU A 181 4.49 11.59 -13.06
CA LEU A 181 5.25 10.81 -12.08
C LEU A 181 4.67 9.41 -11.88
N THR A 182 3.35 9.28 -11.81
CA THR A 182 2.68 7.99 -11.70
C THR A 182 3.00 7.09 -12.89
N ASN A 183 2.92 7.64 -14.11
CA ASN A 183 3.24 6.90 -15.34
C ASN A 183 4.71 6.49 -15.43
N MET A 184 5.60 7.19 -14.73
CA MET A 184 7.03 6.85 -14.67
C MET A 184 7.34 5.79 -13.62
N ILE A 185 6.55 5.71 -12.55
CA ILE A 185 6.81 4.88 -11.38
C ILE A 185 6.14 3.51 -11.51
N VAL A 186 4.91 3.45 -12.00
CA VAL A 186 4.13 2.22 -12.05
C VAL A 186 4.48 1.41 -13.30
N GLU A 187 4.83 0.14 -13.09
CA GLU A 187 5.05 -0.78 -14.22
C GLU A 187 3.78 -0.88 -15.06
N LYS A 188 3.95 -0.78 -16.38
CA LYS A 188 2.85 -1.08 -17.31
C LYS A 188 2.50 -2.54 -17.19
N GLU A 189 1.21 -2.84 -17.03
CA GLU A 189 0.73 -4.20 -17.15
C GLU A 189 1.23 -4.77 -18.48
N GLN A 190 2.22 -5.65 -18.39
CA GLN A 190 2.60 -6.47 -19.52
C GLN A 190 1.73 -7.73 -19.47
N ASP A 191 1.40 -8.27 -20.63
CA ASP A 191 0.74 -9.58 -20.73
C ASP A 191 1.66 -10.64 -20.09
N LYS A 192 1.56 -10.78 -18.75
CA LYS A 192 2.34 -11.77 -18.03
C LYS A 192 1.77 -13.13 -18.34
N LEU A 193 2.64 -13.99 -18.82
CA LEU A 193 2.37 -15.36 -19.25
C LEU A 193 1.65 -16.16 -18.15
N PHE A 194 0.58 -16.82 -18.51
CA PHE A 194 -0.07 -17.82 -17.70
C PHE A 194 0.87 -19.00 -17.43
N CYS A 195 0.73 -19.66 -16.29
CA CYS A 195 1.63 -20.70 -15.79
C CYS A 195 1.86 -21.89 -16.72
N LYS A 196 0.97 -22.13 -17.66
CA LYS A 196 1.07 -23.20 -18.66
C LYS A 196 0.82 -22.60 -20.03
N GLU A 197 1.77 -22.80 -20.95
CA GLU A 197 1.56 -22.48 -22.36
C GLU A 197 0.30 -23.19 -22.86
N GLY A 198 -0.67 -22.43 -23.30
CA GLY A 198 -1.79 -22.90 -24.09
C GLY A 198 -3.01 -23.33 -23.28
N ILE A 199 -3.79 -22.40 -22.84
CA ILE A 199 -5.26 -22.46 -22.93
C ILE A 199 -5.75 -21.07 -23.37
#